data_1a6466a9d7a6cb3ae3b6215efbb4450a
#
_entry.id   1a6466a9d7a6cb3ae3b6215efbb4450a
#
_cell.length_a   1.000
_cell.length_b   1.000
_cell.length_c   1.000
_cell.angle_alpha   90.00
_cell.angle_beta   90.00
_cell.angle_gamma   90.00
#
_symmetry.space_group_name_H-M   'P 1'
#
loop_
_entity.id
_entity.type
_entity.pdbx_description
1 polymer ?
#
loop_
_entity_poly.entity_id
_entity_poly.type
_entity_poly.pdbx_seq_one_letter_code
_entity_poly.pdbx_strand_id
1 'polypeptide(L)'
;MTDVILDVSHIAKTFGHVQALKDITLSLRKGRVHTLLGENGAGKSTLMKILAGVYPPTQGTITLRGETITINNPQHSRQLGIAIIFQELSLSNNMTVAENIYANNEPRRFGIINDKKMLADCQNLLAELGIPLDPLEMVGNMSMAHRQLVEIAKALSYAADVVIMDEPT
;
A
#
# COMPACT_ATOMS: atom_id res chain seq x y z
N MET A 1 8.43 -25.55 3.42
CA MET A 1 7.37 -24.50 3.37
C MET A 1 7.83 -23.45 2.37
N THR A 2 7.02 -23.15 1.40
CA THR A 2 7.35 -22.16 0.36
C THR A 2 7.42 -20.78 1.00
N ASP A 3 8.57 -20.13 0.88
CA ASP A 3 8.86 -18.78 1.40
C ASP A 3 8.16 -17.67 0.56
N VAL A 4 7.31 -18.09 -0.39
CA VAL A 4 6.57 -17.20 -1.28
C VAL A 4 5.34 -16.66 -0.55
N ILE A 5 5.24 -15.33 -0.45
CA ILE A 5 4.12 -14.64 0.19
C ILE A 5 3.06 -14.21 -0.81
N LEU A 6 3.49 -13.72 -1.97
CA LEU A 6 2.62 -13.30 -3.07
C LEU A 6 3.14 -13.93 -4.36
N ASP A 7 2.26 -14.57 -5.09
CA ASP A 7 2.52 -15.12 -6.42
C ASP A 7 1.54 -14.54 -7.43
N VAL A 8 2.08 -14.10 -8.54
CA VAL A 8 1.35 -13.53 -9.68
C VAL A 8 1.62 -14.44 -10.86
N SER A 9 0.60 -15.09 -11.37
CA SER A 9 0.73 -16.09 -12.43
C SER A 9 -0.09 -15.70 -13.67
N HIS A 10 0.61 -15.53 -14.80
CA HIS A 10 0.04 -15.26 -16.12
C HIS A 10 -0.90 -14.06 -16.17
N ILE A 11 -0.59 -13.00 -15.41
CA ILE A 11 -1.43 -11.80 -15.37
C ILE A 11 -1.32 -11.06 -16.70
N ALA A 12 -2.49 -10.87 -17.33
CA ALA A 12 -2.67 -10.00 -18.49
C ALA A 12 -3.67 -8.88 -18.17
N LYS A 13 -3.49 -7.75 -18.83
CA LYS A 13 -4.41 -6.61 -18.74
C LYS A 13 -4.56 -5.91 -20.07
N THR A 14 -5.81 -5.80 -20.52
CA THR A 14 -6.17 -5.09 -21.75
C THR A 14 -7.14 -3.95 -21.42
N PHE A 15 -6.91 -2.78 -21.97
CA PHE A 15 -7.79 -1.62 -21.94
C PHE A 15 -8.26 -1.32 -23.37
N GLY A 16 -9.52 -1.65 -23.70
CA GLY A 16 -10.01 -1.58 -25.07
C GLY A 16 -9.14 -2.40 -26.02
N HIS A 17 -8.43 -1.75 -26.92
CA HIS A 17 -7.53 -2.40 -27.87
C HIS A 17 -6.05 -2.41 -27.42
N VAL A 18 -5.73 -1.78 -26.29
CA VAL A 18 -4.36 -1.68 -25.80
C VAL A 18 -4.09 -2.77 -24.77
N GLN A 19 -3.15 -3.67 -25.08
CA GLN A 19 -2.67 -4.69 -24.16
C GLN A 19 -1.54 -4.09 -23.30
N ALA A 20 -1.86 -3.68 -22.08
CA ALA A 20 -0.93 -3.08 -21.14
C ALA A 20 -0.03 -4.11 -20.42
N LEU A 21 -0.55 -5.31 -20.18
CA LEU A 21 0.21 -6.47 -19.68
C LEU A 21 -0.14 -7.69 -20.53
N LYS A 22 0.88 -8.46 -20.91
CA LYS A 22 0.68 -9.64 -21.80
C LYS A 22 0.63 -10.95 -21.01
N ASP A 23 1.66 -11.21 -20.23
CA ASP A 23 1.84 -12.47 -19.50
C ASP A 23 2.89 -12.23 -18.41
N ILE A 24 2.45 -11.73 -17.27
CA ILE A 24 3.34 -11.41 -16.15
C ILE A 24 3.26 -12.52 -15.11
N THR A 25 4.42 -13.08 -14.82
CA THR A 25 4.60 -14.06 -13.74
C THR A 25 5.74 -13.63 -12.85
N LEU A 26 5.46 -13.50 -11.55
CA LEU A 26 6.47 -13.16 -10.54
C LEU A 26 6.07 -13.70 -9.17
N SER A 27 7.06 -14.04 -8.35
CA SER A 27 6.86 -14.51 -6.98
C SER A 27 7.63 -13.63 -6.01
N LEU A 28 6.95 -13.11 -5.00
CA LEU A 28 7.56 -12.36 -3.90
C LEU A 28 7.78 -13.27 -2.70
N ARG A 29 8.96 -13.16 -2.09
CA ARG A 29 9.34 -13.97 -0.91
C ARG A 29 9.29 -13.12 0.35
N LYS A 30 8.88 -13.74 1.45
CA LYS A 30 8.82 -13.10 2.77
C LYS A 30 10.21 -12.58 3.20
N GLY A 31 10.25 -11.37 3.76
CA GLY A 31 11.47 -10.75 4.27
C GLY A 31 12.50 -10.40 3.18
N ARG A 32 12.08 -10.28 1.91
CA ARG A 32 12.95 -9.92 0.79
C ARG A 32 12.46 -8.64 0.11
N VAL A 33 13.42 -7.87 -0.38
CA VAL A 33 13.18 -6.75 -1.28
C VAL A 33 13.26 -7.26 -2.71
N HIS A 34 12.21 -6.99 -3.50
CA HIS A 34 12.12 -7.32 -4.91
C HIS A 34 12.03 -6.02 -5.71
N THR A 35 12.96 -5.81 -6.63
CA THR A 35 12.97 -4.62 -7.49
C THR A 35 12.39 -4.97 -8.85
N LEU A 36 11.34 -4.26 -9.26
CA LEU A 36 10.75 -4.38 -10.59
C LEU A 36 11.37 -3.36 -11.53
N LEU A 37 12.26 -3.82 -12.42
CA LEU A 37 12.93 -3.00 -13.41
C LEU A 37 12.22 -3.08 -14.77
N GLY A 38 12.23 -1.99 -15.51
CA GLY A 38 11.67 -1.91 -16.86
C GLY A 38 11.56 -0.48 -17.36
N GLU A 39 11.49 -0.31 -18.66
CA GLU A 39 11.32 1.00 -19.29
C GLU A 39 9.97 1.66 -18.94
N ASN A 40 9.87 2.96 -19.21
CA ASN A 40 8.59 3.66 -19.09
C ASN A 40 7.58 3.06 -20.09
N GLY A 41 6.37 2.78 -19.61
CA GLY A 41 5.37 2.08 -20.41
C GLY A 41 5.45 0.55 -20.40
N ALA A 42 6.43 -0.06 -19.73
CA ALA A 42 6.55 -1.53 -19.60
C ALA A 42 5.43 -2.20 -18.77
N GLY A 43 4.44 -1.44 -18.29
CA GLY A 43 3.31 -1.97 -17.53
C GLY A 43 3.51 -2.06 -16.02
N LYS A 44 4.64 -1.59 -15.46
CA LYS A 44 4.93 -1.65 -14.01
C LYS A 44 3.79 -1.07 -13.18
N SER A 45 3.41 0.17 -13.43
CA SER A 45 2.32 0.84 -12.69
C SER A 45 0.95 0.19 -12.93
N THR A 46 0.75 -0.48 -14.07
CA THR A 46 -0.48 -1.26 -14.32
C THR A 46 -0.53 -2.49 -13.42
N LEU A 47 0.58 -3.22 -13.28
CA LEU A 47 0.66 -4.36 -12.36
C LEU A 47 0.44 -3.91 -10.90
N MET A 48 1.10 -2.83 -10.50
CA MET A 48 0.91 -2.25 -9.15
C MET A 48 -0.55 -1.87 -8.90
N LYS A 49 -1.22 -1.23 -9.86
CA LYS A 49 -2.64 -0.87 -9.77
C LYS A 49 -3.57 -2.09 -9.74
N ILE A 50 -3.20 -3.23 -10.34
CA ILE A 50 -3.92 -4.50 -10.19
C ILE A 50 -3.77 -5.01 -8.76
N LEU A 51 -2.57 -5.06 -8.21
CA LEU A 51 -2.31 -5.48 -6.83
C LEU A 51 -2.92 -4.50 -5.81
N ALA A 52 -3.03 -3.21 -6.16
CA ALA A 52 -3.76 -2.20 -5.40
C ALA A 52 -5.29 -2.37 -5.43
N GLY A 53 -5.83 -3.22 -6.30
CA GLY A 53 -7.28 -3.36 -6.48
C GLY A 53 -7.94 -2.20 -7.24
N VAL A 54 -7.16 -1.38 -7.94
CA VAL A 54 -7.68 -0.29 -8.80
C VAL A 54 -8.26 -0.86 -10.08
N TYR A 55 -7.60 -1.90 -10.63
CA TYR A 55 -8.06 -2.61 -11.82
C TYR A 55 -8.10 -4.11 -11.58
N PRO A 56 -9.15 -4.84 -12.02
CA PRO A 56 -9.08 -6.30 -12.09
C PRO A 56 -8.14 -6.70 -13.24
N PRO A 57 -7.41 -7.82 -13.12
CA PRO A 57 -6.71 -8.42 -14.26
C PRO A 57 -7.72 -8.90 -15.31
N THR A 58 -7.32 -8.97 -16.60
CA THR A 58 -8.13 -9.57 -17.65
C THR A 58 -7.98 -11.10 -17.66
N GLN A 59 -6.78 -11.59 -17.33
CA GLN A 59 -6.45 -13.01 -17.20
C GLN A 59 -5.39 -13.22 -16.12
N GLY A 60 -5.21 -14.46 -15.71
CA GLY A 60 -4.23 -14.87 -14.72
C GLY A 60 -4.78 -14.94 -13.32
N THR A 61 -3.93 -15.29 -12.37
CA THR A 61 -4.29 -15.49 -10.95
C THR A 61 -3.30 -14.82 -10.03
N ILE A 62 -3.81 -14.40 -8.88
CA ILE A 62 -3.00 -13.86 -7.77
C ILE A 62 -3.18 -14.80 -6.59
N THR A 63 -2.07 -15.26 -6.02
CA THR A 63 -2.06 -16.13 -4.86
C THR A 63 -1.34 -15.41 -3.71
N LEU A 64 -1.97 -15.32 -2.55
CA LEU A 64 -1.40 -14.70 -1.35
C LEU A 64 -1.35 -15.76 -0.24
N ARG A 65 -0.18 -15.96 0.35
CA ARG A 65 0.04 -16.98 1.42
C ARG A 65 -0.41 -18.39 1.01
N GLY A 66 -0.33 -18.72 -0.30
CA GLY A 66 -0.74 -20.02 -0.86
C GLY A 66 -2.23 -20.13 -1.23
N GLU A 67 -3.03 -19.12 -0.99
CA GLU A 67 -4.45 -19.08 -1.34
C GLU A 67 -4.70 -18.16 -2.53
N THR A 68 -5.45 -18.63 -3.53
CA THR A 68 -5.85 -17.80 -4.66
C THR A 68 -6.86 -16.75 -4.21
N ILE A 69 -6.56 -15.49 -4.50
CA ILE A 69 -7.38 -14.35 -4.08
C ILE A 69 -7.91 -13.56 -5.28
N THR A 70 -9.01 -12.87 -5.07
CA THR A 70 -9.52 -11.84 -5.98
C THR A 70 -9.52 -10.50 -5.26
N ILE A 71 -8.85 -9.50 -5.81
CA ILE A 71 -8.76 -8.16 -5.22
C ILE A 71 -9.87 -7.31 -5.84
N ASN A 72 -10.89 -6.97 -5.05
CA ASN A 72 -12.10 -6.32 -5.55
C ASN A 72 -11.98 -4.79 -5.64
N ASN A 73 -11.22 -4.19 -4.72
CA ASN A 73 -11.03 -2.74 -4.61
C ASN A 73 -9.82 -2.43 -3.71
N PRO A 74 -9.37 -1.15 -3.63
CA PRO A 74 -8.20 -0.79 -2.83
C PRO A 74 -8.35 -1.05 -1.31
N GLN A 75 -9.56 -0.96 -0.79
CA GLN A 75 -9.81 -1.28 0.62
C GLN A 75 -9.62 -2.78 0.87
N HIS A 76 -10.11 -3.63 -0.03
CA HIS A 76 -9.92 -5.08 0.07
C HIS A 76 -8.45 -5.48 -0.07
N SER A 77 -7.67 -4.84 -0.98
CA SER A 77 -6.22 -5.04 -1.09
C SER A 77 -5.51 -4.80 0.26
N ARG A 78 -5.83 -3.68 0.93
CA ARG A 78 -5.28 -3.37 2.26
C ARG A 78 -5.70 -4.38 3.33
N GLN A 79 -6.96 -4.82 3.34
CA GLN A 79 -7.46 -5.85 4.26
C GLN A 79 -6.75 -7.19 4.08
N LEU A 80 -6.32 -7.50 2.87
CA LEU A 80 -5.50 -8.67 2.55
C LEU A 80 -4.03 -8.52 2.99
N GLY A 81 -3.62 -7.33 3.44
CA GLY A 81 -2.25 -7.05 3.85
C GLY A 81 -1.33 -6.62 2.71
N ILE A 82 -1.90 -6.10 1.61
CA ILE A 82 -1.14 -5.51 0.50
C ILE A 82 -1.28 -3.99 0.58
N ALA A 83 -0.21 -3.28 0.95
CA ALA A 83 -0.15 -1.84 0.98
C ALA A 83 0.64 -1.29 -0.21
N ILE A 84 0.19 -0.17 -0.75
CA ILE A 84 0.83 0.48 -1.90
C ILE A 84 1.05 1.95 -1.57
N ILE A 85 2.29 2.39 -1.82
CA ILE A 85 2.71 3.77 -1.75
C ILE A 85 2.88 4.24 -3.19
N PHE A 86 1.99 5.13 -3.62
CA PHE A 86 2.06 5.72 -4.96
C PHE A 86 3.03 6.90 -4.99
N GLN A 87 3.50 7.25 -6.18
CA GLN A 87 4.35 8.42 -6.41
C GLN A 87 3.66 9.72 -5.96
N GLU A 88 2.35 9.84 -6.19
CA GLU A 88 1.55 10.96 -5.70
C GLU A 88 1.08 10.69 -4.27
N LEU A 89 1.35 11.63 -3.36
CA LEU A 89 0.95 11.50 -1.95
C LEU A 89 -0.57 11.62 -1.80
N SER A 90 -1.17 10.70 -1.05
CA SER A 90 -2.60 10.66 -0.76
C SER A 90 -2.97 11.32 0.58
N LEU A 91 -2.18 12.32 1.01
CA LEU A 91 -2.33 12.98 2.30
C LEU A 91 -3.23 14.22 2.23
N SER A 92 -3.98 14.45 3.30
CA SER A 92 -4.74 15.68 3.50
C SER A 92 -3.89 16.71 4.24
N ASN A 93 -3.66 17.86 3.63
CA ASN A 93 -2.87 18.95 4.23
C ASN A 93 -3.52 19.54 5.49
N ASN A 94 -4.85 19.43 5.61
CA ASN A 94 -5.64 19.99 6.71
C ASN A 94 -5.87 18.98 7.85
N MET A 95 -5.14 17.88 7.85
CA MET A 95 -5.19 16.84 8.87
C MET A 95 -3.82 16.68 9.51
N THR A 96 -3.81 16.24 10.78
CA THR A 96 -2.58 15.89 11.50
C THR A 96 -1.94 14.61 10.95
N VAL A 97 -0.73 14.32 11.38
CA VAL A 97 -0.02 13.06 11.08
C VAL A 97 -0.87 11.86 11.51
N ALA A 98 -1.38 11.87 12.76
CA ALA A 98 -2.19 10.77 13.28
C ALA A 98 -3.48 10.56 12.47
N GLU A 99 -4.20 11.63 12.14
CA GLU A 99 -5.41 11.56 11.33
C GLU A 99 -5.15 11.07 9.91
N ASN A 100 -4.03 11.46 9.28
CA ASN A 100 -3.64 10.95 7.97
C ASN A 100 -3.28 9.47 7.98
N ILE A 101 -2.51 9.02 8.98
CA ILE A 101 -2.09 7.61 9.12
C ILE A 101 -3.30 6.71 9.31
N TYR A 102 -4.25 7.11 10.15
CA TYR A 102 -5.44 6.30 10.47
C TYR A 102 -6.69 6.65 9.65
N ALA A 103 -6.58 7.50 8.63
CA ALA A 103 -7.70 7.84 7.74
C ALA A 103 -8.37 6.58 7.17
N ASN A 104 -9.69 6.45 7.37
CA ASN A 104 -10.51 5.28 7.04
C ASN A 104 -10.21 4.00 7.88
N ASN A 105 -9.40 4.10 8.92
CA ASN A 105 -9.13 3.02 9.87
C ASN A 105 -9.03 3.57 11.31
N GLU A 106 -9.78 4.62 11.60
CA GLU A 106 -9.74 5.27 12.91
C GLU A 106 -10.21 4.28 13.99
N PRO A 107 -9.49 4.17 15.13
CA PRO A 107 -9.96 3.37 16.25
C PRO A 107 -11.26 3.97 16.79
N ARG A 108 -12.28 3.12 16.93
CA ARG A 108 -13.61 3.56 17.37
C ARG A 108 -14.01 2.88 18.66
N ARG A 109 -14.77 3.62 19.49
CA ARG A 109 -15.43 3.11 20.67
C ARG A 109 -16.90 3.51 20.63
N PHE A 110 -17.80 2.54 20.62
CA PHE A 110 -19.25 2.77 20.47
C PHE A 110 -19.63 3.59 19.22
N GLY A 111 -18.91 3.38 18.10
CA GLY A 111 -19.16 4.10 16.84
C GLY A 111 -18.51 5.49 16.72
N ILE A 112 -17.95 6.03 17.82
CA ILE A 112 -17.27 7.34 17.86
C ILE A 112 -15.77 7.12 17.76
N ILE A 113 -15.06 8.00 17.04
CA ILE A 113 -13.61 7.98 16.91
C ILE A 113 -12.99 8.18 18.30
N ASN A 114 -12.00 7.35 18.63
CA ASN A 114 -11.26 7.44 19.87
C ASN A 114 -9.90 8.12 19.62
N ASP A 115 -9.89 9.45 19.67
CA ASP A 115 -8.70 10.28 19.40
C ASP A 115 -7.53 9.92 20.32
N LYS A 116 -7.79 9.65 21.61
CA LYS A 116 -6.74 9.24 22.55
C LYS A 116 -6.06 7.95 22.15
N LYS A 117 -6.85 6.96 21.70
CA LYS A 117 -6.29 5.69 21.23
C LYS A 117 -5.56 5.90 19.92
N MET A 118 -6.12 6.66 18.97
CA MET A 118 -5.49 6.96 17.70
C MET A 118 -4.13 7.63 17.89
N LEU A 119 -4.05 8.60 18.78
CA LEU A 119 -2.80 9.29 19.09
C LEU A 119 -1.76 8.34 19.72
N ALA A 120 -2.16 7.52 20.67
CA ALA A 120 -1.28 6.55 21.31
C ALA A 120 -0.78 5.49 20.32
N ASP A 121 -1.67 4.95 19.49
CA ASP A 121 -1.33 3.97 18.44
C ASP A 121 -0.37 4.59 17.42
N CYS A 122 -0.58 5.87 17.05
CA CYS A 122 0.31 6.61 16.15
C CYS A 122 1.70 6.80 16.76
N GLN A 123 1.79 7.23 18.02
CA GLN A 123 3.07 7.39 18.73
C GLN A 123 3.86 6.08 18.76
N ASN A 124 3.19 4.98 19.09
CA ASN A 124 3.82 3.66 19.12
C ASN A 124 4.33 3.22 17.74
N LEU A 125 3.53 3.40 16.69
CA LEU A 125 3.90 3.06 15.31
C LEU A 125 5.12 3.88 14.86
N LEU A 126 5.10 5.20 15.06
CA LEU A 126 6.22 6.07 14.69
C LEU A 126 7.50 5.72 15.45
N ALA A 127 7.39 5.39 16.74
CA ALA A 127 8.53 4.95 17.56
C ALA A 127 9.09 3.60 17.08
N GLU A 128 8.23 2.62 16.75
CA GLU A 128 8.62 1.32 16.22
C GLU A 128 9.36 1.46 14.86
N LEU A 129 8.89 2.38 14.00
CA LEU A 129 9.50 2.66 12.71
C LEU A 129 10.74 3.56 12.80
N GLY A 130 11.05 4.13 13.97
CA GLY A 130 12.13 5.10 14.13
C GLY A 130 11.89 6.40 13.38
N ILE A 131 10.64 6.80 13.17
CA ILE A 131 10.25 8.01 12.43
C ILE A 131 10.03 9.15 13.44
N PRO A 132 10.88 10.21 13.43
CA PRO A 132 10.81 11.29 14.41
C PRO A 132 9.79 12.38 13.99
N LEU A 133 8.51 12.03 13.93
CA LEU A 133 7.43 12.96 13.63
C LEU A 133 6.51 13.16 14.84
N ASP A 134 5.96 14.36 14.99
CA ASP A 134 4.92 14.64 15.97
C ASP A 134 3.55 14.21 15.40
N PRO A 135 2.83 13.28 16.05
CA PRO A 135 1.49 12.87 15.63
C PRO A 135 0.48 14.01 15.51
N LEU A 136 0.66 15.11 16.22
CA LEU A 136 -0.23 16.27 16.21
C LEU A 136 0.16 17.34 15.19
N GLU A 137 1.33 17.21 14.55
CA GLU A 137 1.76 18.16 13.53
C GLU A 137 0.84 18.09 12.29
N MET A 138 0.49 19.26 11.75
CA MET A 138 -0.30 19.38 10.52
C MET A 138 0.53 19.01 9.30
N VAL A 139 0.09 18.06 8.52
CA VAL A 139 0.81 17.60 7.31
C VAL A 139 1.06 18.73 6.31
N GLY A 140 0.16 19.72 6.25
CA GLY A 140 0.32 20.91 5.39
C GLY A 140 1.59 21.73 5.68
N ASN A 141 2.13 21.67 6.90
CA ASN A 141 3.33 22.41 7.31
C ASN A 141 4.63 21.64 7.09
N MET A 142 4.55 20.37 6.69
CA MET A 142 5.68 19.49 6.58
C MET A 142 6.43 19.63 5.24
N SER A 143 7.74 19.32 5.27
CA SER A 143 8.53 19.12 4.05
C SER A 143 8.03 17.91 3.26
N MET A 144 8.38 17.84 1.97
CA MET A 144 8.04 16.69 1.12
C MET A 144 8.60 15.37 1.70
N ALA A 145 9.81 15.39 2.21
CA ALA A 145 10.43 14.21 2.84
C ALA A 145 9.63 13.72 4.06
N HIS A 146 9.19 14.63 4.93
CA HIS A 146 8.37 14.26 6.08
C HIS A 146 6.99 13.73 5.66
N ARG A 147 6.37 14.31 4.62
CA ARG A 147 5.12 13.79 4.06
C ARG A 147 5.29 12.36 3.50
N GLN A 148 6.41 12.05 2.85
CA GLN A 148 6.71 10.68 2.42
C GLN A 148 6.83 9.72 3.61
N LEU A 149 7.43 10.14 4.73
CA LEU A 149 7.47 9.32 5.94
C LEU A 149 6.06 9.08 6.52
N VAL A 150 5.16 10.05 6.45
CA VAL A 150 3.75 9.87 6.84
C VAL A 150 3.05 8.84 5.94
N GLU A 151 3.26 8.88 4.60
CA GLU A 151 2.71 7.87 3.68
C GLU A 151 3.25 6.46 3.98
N ILE A 152 4.54 6.33 4.29
CA ILE A 152 5.14 5.05 4.68
C ILE A 152 4.50 4.55 5.97
N ALA A 153 4.41 5.38 7.00
CA ALA A 153 3.78 5.03 8.27
C ALA A 153 2.30 4.63 8.08
N LYS A 154 1.56 5.37 7.22
CA LYS A 154 0.19 5.05 6.83
C LYS A 154 0.08 3.67 6.17
N ALA A 155 0.96 3.37 5.22
CA ALA A 155 0.97 2.06 4.56
C ALA A 155 1.23 0.91 5.55
N LEU A 156 2.13 1.12 6.52
CA LEU A 156 2.51 0.13 7.52
C LEU A 156 1.51 0.00 8.68
N SER A 157 0.65 1.02 8.92
CA SER A 157 -0.38 0.98 9.98
C SER A 157 -1.41 -0.15 9.79
N TYR A 158 -1.55 -0.68 8.59
CA TYR A 158 -2.47 -1.77 8.25
C TYR A 158 -1.88 -3.18 8.46
N ALA A 159 -0.75 -3.32 9.16
CA ALA A 159 -0.03 -4.59 9.31
C ALA A 159 0.19 -5.29 7.95
N ALA A 160 0.74 -4.55 6.99
CA ALA A 160 0.96 -5.03 5.64
C ALA A 160 2.03 -6.14 5.60
N ASP A 161 1.71 -7.25 4.95
CA ASP A 161 2.67 -8.31 4.65
C ASP A 161 3.48 -8.02 3.38
N VAL A 162 2.89 -7.26 2.47
CA VAL A 162 3.50 -6.85 1.20
C VAL A 162 3.36 -5.34 1.07
N VAL A 163 4.50 -4.65 0.93
CA VAL A 163 4.53 -3.21 0.65
C VAL A 163 5.08 -2.99 -0.76
N ILE A 164 4.33 -2.31 -1.58
CA ILE A 164 4.69 -1.96 -2.96
C ILE A 164 4.95 -0.47 -2.99
N MET A 165 6.11 -0.07 -3.53
CA MET A 165 6.48 1.34 -3.69
C MET A 165 6.63 1.66 -5.18
N ASP A 166 5.90 2.66 -5.68
CA ASP A 166 5.99 3.13 -7.06
C ASP A 166 6.91 4.36 -7.10
N GLU A 167 8.11 4.18 -7.63
CA GLU A 167 9.15 5.21 -7.77
C GLU A 167 9.36 6.05 -6.50
N PRO A 168 9.85 5.45 -5.39
CA PRO A 168 10.20 6.23 -4.20
C PRO A 168 11.35 7.18 -4.54
N THR A 169 11.11 8.49 -4.47
CA THR A 169 12.12 9.55 -4.68
C THR A 169 12.91 9.80 -3.43
#